data_1596aa2c8b96f573aadcd5bfe6a76fd1
#
_entry.id   1596aa2c8b96f573aadcd5bfe6a76fd1
#
_cell.length_a   1.000
_cell.length_b   1.000
_cell.length_c   1.000
_cell.angle_alpha   90.00
_cell.angle_beta   90.00
_cell.angle_gamma   90.00
#
_symmetry.space_group_name_H-M   'P 1'
#
loop_
_entity.id
_entity.type
_entity.pdbx_description
1 polymer ?
#
loop_
_entity_poly.entity_id
_entity_poly.type
_entity_poly.pdbx_seq_one_letter_code
_entity_poly.pdbx_strand_id
1 'polypeptide(L)'
;MRKLIESTFVSLDGIIDDTRPSTASRAQPQHWGHPYWDEDHNRYAQKLSESAEAMLLGRVTYEGFAEAWSGREGPDADRMNSMPKYVASRTLTETTWNATLLKGDVAEEVARLKEQPGGDILKWGTGELDRTLVEHGLVDEFHFWYFPVIVGAGKHLFEGAGFDTTHLELADLQRFGSGIAVHVYVPK
;
A
#
# COMPACT_ATOMS: atom_id res chain seq x y z
N MET A 1 18.26 -3.55 -9.24
CA MET A 1 16.89 -4.13 -9.14
C MET A 1 16.06 -3.12 -8.36
N ARG A 2 14.84 -2.84 -8.79
CA ARG A 2 13.91 -1.92 -8.10
C ARG A 2 13.45 -2.57 -6.81
N LYS A 3 13.33 -1.79 -5.72
CA LYS A 3 12.69 -2.29 -4.51
C LYS A 3 11.18 -2.29 -4.66
N LEU A 4 10.51 -3.27 -4.09
CA LEU A 4 9.07 -3.25 -3.82
C LEU A 4 8.86 -2.87 -2.36
N ILE A 5 8.29 -1.69 -2.15
CA ILE A 5 7.99 -1.14 -0.82
C ILE A 5 6.50 -1.28 -0.57
N GLU A 6 6.12 -2.03 0.44
CA GLU A 6 4.75 -2.12 0.90
C GLU A 6 4.48 -1.08 2.00
N SER A 7 3.43 -0.29 1.86
CA SER A 7 3.05 0.75 2.81
C SER A 7 1.59 0.58 3.22
N THR A 8 1.34 0.43 4.51
CA THR A 8 0.00 0.11 5.03
C THR A 8 -0.28 0.84 6.34
N PHE A 9 -1.45 1.46 6.42
CA PHE A 9 -1.98 2.05 7.66
C PHE A 9 -2.59 0.95 8.52
N VAL A 10 -2.25 0.95 9.80
CA VAL A 10 -2.67 -0.08 10.75
C VAL A 10 -3.15 0.61 12.03
N SER A 11 -4.32 0.26 12.53
CA SER A 11 -4.76 0.68 13.87
C SER A 11 -3.98 -0.04 14.96
N LEU A 12 -4.05 0.43 16.20
CA LEU A 12 -3.36 -0.21 17.33
C LEU A 12 -3.83 -1.65 17.56
N ASP A 13 -5.07 -1.97 17.22
CA ASP A 13 -5.65 -3.32 17.28
C ASP A 13 -5.52 -4.10 15.96
N GLY A 14 -4.67 -3.64 15.02
CA GLY A 14 -4.31 -4.38 13.82
C GLY A 14 -5.28 -4.26 12.64
N ILE A 15 -6.27 -3.35 12.70
CA ILE A 15 -7.24 -3.14 11.62
C ILE A 15 -6.63 -2.30 10.51
N ILE A 16 -6.81 -2.73 9.27
CA ILE A 16 -6.37 -2.02 8.06
C ILE A 16 -7.54 -1.48 7.23
N ASP A 17 -8.73 -1.99 7.41
CA ASP A 17 -9.94 -1.62 6.68
C ASP A 17 -11.16 -1.76 7.58
N ASP A 18 -11.87 -0.65 7.80
CA ASP A 18 -13.10 -0.62 8.60
C ASP A 18 -14.30 -1.04 7.72
N THR A 19 -14.72 -2.26 7.90
CA THR A 19 -15.80 -2.87 7.13
C THR A 19 -17.20 -2.56 7.64
N ARG A 20 -17.37 -1.70 8.68
CA ARG A 20 -18.68 -1.37 9.22
C ARG A 20 -19.54 -0.64 8.18
N PRO A 21 -20.84 -0.98 8.04
CA PRO A 21 -21.71 -0.36 7.03
C PRO A 21 -21.87 1.15 7.17
N SER A 22 -21.77 1.69 8.40
CA SER A 22 -21.89 3.12 8.68
C SER A 22 -20.69 3.94 8.23
N THR A 23 -19.57 3.30 7.92
CA THR A 23 -18.29 3.92 7.60
C THR A 23 -17.76 3.50 6.24
N ALA A 24 -18.38 2.52 5.61
CA ALA A 24 -17.95 1.93 4.36
C ALA A 24 -18.04 2.93 3.19
N SER A 25 -17.01 3.74 3.06
CA SER A 25 -16.68 4.39 1.79
C SER A 25 -15.55 3.59 1.15
N ARG A 26 -15.77 3.06 -0.06
CA ARG A 26 -14.69 2.40 -0.83
C ARG A 26 -13.54 3.35 -1.12
N ALA A 27 -13.83 4.66 -1.19
CA ALA A 27 -12.84 5.69 -1.42
C ALA A 27 -11.99 6.00 -0.17
N GLN A 28 -12.47 5.71 1.03
CA GLN A 28 -11.80 6.03 2.29
C GLN A 28 -12.03 4.96 3.37
N PRO A 29 -11.58 3.72 3.17
CA PRO A 29 -11.79 2.62 4.12
C PRO A 29 -11.06 2.86 5.46
N GLN A 30 -10.11 3.79 5.50
CA GLN A 30 -9.26 4.12 6.66
C GLN A 30 -9.54 5.53 7.20
N HIS A 31 -10.79 6.03 7.08
CA HIS A 31 -11.18 7.37 7.57
C HIS A 31 -10.82 7.61 9.05
N TRP A 32 -10.71 6.56 9.85
CA TRP A 32 -10.28 6.61 11.25
C TRP A 32 -8.85 7.17 11.42
N GLY A 33 -8.03 7.15 10.39
CA GLY A 33 -6.70 7.72 10.36
C GLY A 33 -6.66 9.24 10.16
N HIS A 34 -7.69 9.84 9.54
CA HIS A 34 -7.70 11.26 9.17
C HIS A 34 -7.40 12.24 10.32
N PRO A 35 -7.89 12.03 11.56
CA PRO A 35 -7.59 12.93 12.68
C PRO A 35 -6.10 13.02 13.06
N TYR A 36 -5.29 12.08 12.59
CA TYR A 36 -3.86 11.99 12.89
C TYR A 36 -2.96 12.50 11.75
N TRP A 37 -3.55 12.91 10.62
CA TRP A 37 -2.77 13.41 9.50
C TRP A 37 -2.23 14.81 9.82
N ASP A 38 -0.91 14.91 9.83
CA ASP A 38 -0.14 16.11 10.11
C ASP A 38 0.95 16.34 9.06
N GLU A 39 1.80 17.32 9.29
CA GLU A 39 2.92 17.60 8.38
C GLU A 39 3.94 16.45 8.30
N ASP A 40 4.17 15.73 9.40
CA ASP A 40 5.09 14.59 9.42
C ASP A 40 4.54 13.45 8.56
N HIS A 41 3.23 13.17 8.68
CA HIS A 41 2.52 12.21 7.83
C HIS A 41 2.68 12.56 6.35
N ASN A 42 2.39 13.83 5.99
CA ASN A 42 2.46 14.26 4.59
C ASN A 42 3.89 14.19 4.05
N ARG A 43 4.87 14.63 4.83
CA ARG A 43 6.30 14.57 4.46
C ARG A 43 6.78 13.14 4.21
N TYR A 44 6.37 12.21 5.07
CA TYR A 44 6.76 10.81 4.92
C TYR A 44 6.09 10.16 3.70
N ALA A 45 4.79 10.38 3.49
CA ALA A 45 4.07 9.92 2.31
C ALA A 45 4.67 10.48 1.01
N GLN A 46 5.03 11.76 1.02
CA GLN A 46 5.70 12.41 -0.10
C GLN A 46 7.07 11.77 -0.38
N LYS A 47 7.89 11.54 0.65
CA LYS A 47 9.20 10.87 0.50
C LYS A 47 9.07 9.49 -0.14
N LEU A 48 8.09 8.67 0.27
CA LEU A 48 7.81 7.38 -0.35
C LEU A 48 7.38 7.54 -1.82
N SER A 49 6.52 8.50 -2.09
CA SER A 49 6.07 8.78 -3.45
C SER A 49 7.21 9.27 -4.36
N GLU A 50 8.14 10.08 -3.83
CA GLU A 50 9.28 10.61 -4.59
C GLU A 50 10.30 9.54 -4.97
N SER A 51 10.54 8.53 -4.11
CA SER A 51 11.43 7.41 -4.40
C SER A 51 10.85 6.44 -5.43
N ALA A 52 9.53 6.38 -5.53
CA ALA A 52 8.82 5.44 -6.39
C ALA A 52 8.64 5.97 -7.81
N GLU A 53 8.86 5.12 -8.80
CA GLU A 53 8.56 5.40 -10.21
C GLU A 53 7.42 4.54 -10.76
N ALA A 54 6.81 3.69 -9.92
CA ALA A 54 5.63 2.92 -10.26
C ALA A 54 4.84 2.55 -8.99
N MET A 55 3.57 2.21 -9.17
CA MET A 55 2.75 1.59 -8.13
C MET A 55 2.37 0.16 -8.49
N LEU A 56 2.32 -0.71 -7.48
CA LEU A 56 1.68 -2.02 -7.56
C LEU A 56 0.43 -1.99 -6.71
N LEU A 57 -0.72 -2.27 -7.28
CA LEU A 57 -2.01 -2.15 -6.60
C LEU A 57 -2.83 -3.43 -6.76
N GLY A 58 -3.47 -3.86 -5.69
CA GLY A 58 -4.60 -4.78 -5.77
C GLY A 58 -5.86 -4.04 -6.26
N ARG A 59 -6.83 -4.78 -6.78
CA ARG A 59 -8.05 -4.21 -7.37
C ARG A 59 -8.74 -3.18 -6.48
N VAL A 60 -8.98 -3.49 -5.21
CA VAL A 60 -9.74 -2.61 -4.30
C VAL A 60 -9.02 -1.27 -4.08
N THR A 61 -7.72 -1.31 -3.85
CA THR A 61 -6.91 -0.10 -3.69
C THR A 61 -6.84 0.69 -4.99
N TYR A 62 -6.71 0.02 -6.14
CA TYR A 62 -6.73 0.66 -7.45
C TYR A 62 -8.05 1.41 -7.69
N GLU A 63 -9.19 0.76 -7.48
CA GLU A 63 -10.51 1.37 -7.69
C GLU A 63 -10.70 2.61 -6.78
N GLY A 64 -10.35 2.49 -5.49
CA GLY A 64 -10.45 3.59 -4.54
C GLY A 64 -9.50 4.75 -4.85
N PHE A 65 -8.26 4.46 -5.27
CA PHE A 65 -7.30 5.49 -5.64
C PHE A 65 -7.67 6.17 -6.96
N ALA A 66 -8.13 5.43 -7.96
CA ALA A 66 -8.60 6.00 -9.21
C ALA A 66 -9.78 6.97 -8.97
N GLU A 67 -10.75 6.61 -8.11
CA GLU A 67 -11.84 7.48 -7.72
C GLU A 67 -11.34 8.74 -6.98
N ALA A 68 -10.37 8.56 -6.06
CA ALA A 68 -9.90 9.64 -5.22
C ALA A 68 -8.99 10.64 -5.96
N TRP A 69 -8.20 10.19 -6.94
CA TRP A 69 -7.12 10.97 -7.52
C TRP A 69 -7.32 11.43 -8.96
N SER A 70 -8.03 10.66 -9.80
CA SER A 70 -8.10 10.93 -11.24
C SER A 70 -8.70 12.29 -11.62
N GLY A 71 -9.52 12.87 -10.76
CA GLY A 71 -10.13 14.18 -10.96
C GLY A 71 -9.50 15.32 -10.18
N ARG A 72 -8.39 15.08 -9.45
CA ARG A 72 -7.71 16.10 -8.66
C ARG A 72 -6.59 16.77 -9.44
N GLU A 73 -6.30 18.02 -9.06
CA GLU A 73 -5.23 18.86 -9.57
C GLU A 73 -4.24 19.20 -8.46
N GLY A 74 -3.03 19.58 -8.83
CA GLY A 74 -1.97 20.01 -7.94
C GLY A 74 -0.80 19.01 -7.90
N PRO A 75 0.36 19.40 -7.31
CA PRO A 75 1.60 18.63 -7.41
C PRO A 75 1.50 17.16 -7.00
N ASP A 76 0.82 16.88 -5.89
CA ASP A 76 0.64 15.51 -5.40
C ASP A 76 -0.28 14.70 -6.32
N ALA A 77 -1.37 15.33 -6.80
CA ALA A 77 -2.29 14.70 -7.73
C ALA A 77 -1.62 14.46 -9.09
N ASP A 78 -0.84 15.41 -9.59
CA ASP A 78 -0.08 15.27 -10.84
C ASP A 78 0.91 14.10 -10.73
N ARG A 79 1.60 13.97 -9.60
CA ARG A 79 2.49 12.85 -9.31
C ARG A 79 1.74 11.52 -9.29
N MET A 80 0.63 11.45 -8.53
CA MET A 80 -0.20 10.26 -8.44
C MET A 80 -0.80 9.87 -9.80
N ASN A 81 -1.24 10.85 -10.59
CA ASN A 81 -1.87 10.61 -11.89
C ASN A 81 -0.88 10.18 -12.97
N SER A 82 0.33 10.77 -13.00
CA SER A 82 1.35 10.46 -14.00
C SER A 82 2.10 9.15 -13.77
N MET A 83 2.27 8.74 -12.50
CA MET A 83 2.99 7.52 -12.16
C MET A 83 2.35 6.28 -12.78
N PRO A 84 3.11 5.39 -13.48
CA PRO A 84 2.60 4.11 -13.98
C PRO A 84 2.08 3.22 -12.84
N LYS A 85 0.94 2.57 -13.04
CA LYS A 85 0.35 1.63 -12.09
C LYS A 85 0.27 0.25 -12.72
N TYR A 86 0.59 -0.76 -11.93
CA TYR A 86 0.44 -2.16 -12.27
C TYR A 86 -0.62 -2.76 -11.35
N VAL A 87 -1.67 -3.34 -11.93
CA VAL A 87 -2.83 -3.80 -11.16
C VAL A 87 -2.92 -5.33 -11.21
N ALA A 88 -2.84 -5.96 -10.05
CA ALA A 88 -3.11 -7.37 -9.89
C ALA A 88 -4.62 -7.59 -9.64
N SER A 89 -5.30 -8.27 -10.55
CA SER A 89 -6.72 -8.59 -10.42
C SER A 89 -7.09 -9.86 -11.17
N ARG A 90 -7.99 -10.64 -10.57
CA ARG A 90 -8.61 -11.81 -11.21
C ARG A 90 -9.93 -11.50 -11.91
N THR A 91 -10.46 -10.29 -11.73
CA THR A 91 -11.81 -9.94 -12.16
C THR A 91 -11.89 -8.73 -13.09
N LEU A 92 -10.89 -7.82 -13.04
CA LEU A 92 -10.81 -6.70 -13.97
C LEU A 92 -10.41 -7.19 -15.36
N THR A 93 -11.07 -6.66 -16.37
CA THR A 93 -10.78 -6.90 -17.79
C THR A 93 -10.05 -5.74 -18.44
N GLU A 94 -10.22 -4.54 -17.87
CA GLU A 94 -9.61 -3.30 -18.36
C GLU A 94 -9.24 -2.37 -17.20
N THR A 95 -8.37 -1.42 -17.46
CA THR A 95 -7.93 -0.41 -16.51
C THR A 95 -7.91 0.97 -17.17
N THR A 96 -8.05 2.00 -16.34
CA THR A 96 -7.91 3.42 -16.68
C THR A 96 -6.79 4.03 -15.83
N TRP A 97 -6.73 5.33 -15.68
CA TRP A 97 -5.87 6.03 -14.73
C TRP A 97 -4.38 5.66 -14.84
N ASN A 98 -3.84 5.62 -16.08
CA ASN A 98 -2.45 5.23 -16.38
C ASN A 98 -2.05 3.88 -15.72
N ALA A 99 -2.94 2.90 -15.77
CA ALA A 99 -2.74 1.60 -15.17
C ALA A 99 -2.69 0.47 -16.21
N THR A 100 -1.86 -0.52 -15.93
CA THR A 100 -1.71 -1.74 -16.71
C THR A 100 -2.14 -2.94 -15.87
N LEU A 101 -3.06 -3.74 -16.40
CA LEU A 101 -3.46 -4.99 -15.75
C LEU A 101 -2.35 -6.03 -15.93
N LEU A 102 -1.86 -6.60 -14.84
CA LEU A 102 -0.91 -7.72 -14.87
C LEU A 102 -1.62 -8.96 -15.40
N LYS A 103 -0.99 -9.62 -16.38
CA LYS A 103 -1.54 -10.81 -17.05
C LYS A 103 -0.66 -12.02 -16.77
N GLY A 104 -1.28 -13.14 -16.39
CA GLY A 104 -0.56 -14.36 -16.09
C GLY A 104 -0.23 -14.52 -14.61
N ASP A 105 0.91 -15.15 -14.31
CA ASP A 105 1.37 -15.35 -12.94
C ASP A 105 1.86 -14.02 -12.34
N VAL A 106 1.23 -13.61 -11.24
CA VAL A 106 1.51 -12.31 -10.62
C VAL A 106 2.93 -12.26 -10.03
N ALA A 107 3.43 -13.37 -9.48
CA ALA A 107 4.78 -13.40 -8.91
C ALA A 107 5.84 -13.19 -10.00
N GLU A 108 5.68 -13.88 -11.15
CA GLU A 108 6.58 -13.69 -12.30
C GLU A 108 6.51 -12.28 -12.87
N GLU A 109 5.30 -11.72 -13.00
CA GLU A 109 5.12 -10.34 -13.50
C GLU A 109 5.79 -9.31 -12.59
N VAL A 110 5.61 -9.44 -11.26
CA VAL A 110 6.24 -8.55 -10.29
C VAL A 110 7.77 -8.74 -10.27
N ALA A 111 8.27 -9.96 -10.35
CA ALA A 111 9.70 -10.22 -10.46
C ALA A 111 10.30 -9.52 -11.71
N ARG A 112 9.65 -9.64 -12.86
CA ARG A 112 10.06 -8.93 -14.10
C ARG A 112 10.03 -7.41 -13.96
N LEU A 113 9.02 -6.86 -13.27
CA LEU A 113 8.96 -5.42 -12.99
C LEU A 113 10.12 -4.95 -12.13
N LYS A 114 10.52 -5.74 -11.14
CA LYS A 114 11.67 -5.43 -10.27
C LYS A 114 13.00 -5.45 -11.03
N GLU A 115 13.14 -6.25 -12.07
CA GLU A 115 14.36 -6.34 -12.90
C GLU A 115 14.51 -5.16 -13.87
N GLN A 116 13.43 -4.45 -14.18
CA GLN A 116 13.48 -3.29 -15.07
C GLN A 116 14.29 -2.14 -14.45
N PRO A 117 14.93 -1.29 -15.27
CA PRO A 117 15.53 -0.06 -14.78
C PRO A 117 14.47 0.89 -14.24
N GLY A 118 14.81 1.68 -13.24
CA GLY A 118 13.92 2.68 -12.64
C GLY A 118 14.02 2.72 -11.11
N GLY A 119 13.30 3.67 -10.52
CA GLY A 119 13.12 3.83 -9.07
C GLY A 119 12.20 2.76 -8.47
N ASP A 120 11.94 2.88 -7.20
CA ASP A 120 11.18 1.89 -6.42
C ASP A 120 9.75 1.68 -6.95
N ILE A 121 9.16 0.55 -6.57
CA ILE A 121 7.76 0.23 -6.79
C ILE A 121 7.05 0.37 -5.45
N LEU A 122 6.07 1.26 -5.37
CA LEU A 122 5.31 1.50 -4.14
C LEU A 122 3.98 0.74 -4.19
N LYS A 123 3.72 -0.05 -3.17
CA LYS A 123 2.45 -0.74 -2.97
C LYS A 123 1.73 -0.17 -1.75
N TRP A 124 0.51 0.28 -1.94
CA TRP A 124 -0.35 0.75 -0.87
C TRP A 124 -1.39 -0.29 -0.46
N GLY A 125 -1.55 -0.43 0.85
CA GLY A 125 -2.54 -1.32 1.46
C GLY A 125 -2.19 -2.80 1.36
N THR A 126 -2.75 -3.60 2.26
CA THR A 126 -2.52 -5.04 2.38
C THR A 126 -3.77 -5.82 1.96
N GLY A 127 -3.60 -6.96 1.31
CA GLY A 127 -4.72 -7.78 0.86
C GLY A 127 -4.28 -9.16 0.36
N GLU A 128 -5.10 -9.80 -0.48
CA GLU A 128 -4.79 -11.14 -1.02
C GLU A 128 -3.51 -11.18 -1.86
N LEU A 129 -3.15 -10.06 -2.50
CA LEU A 129 -1.91 -9.95 -3.28
C LEU A 129 -0.68 -10.21 -2.41
N ASP A 130 -0.70 -9.78 -1.14
CA ASP A 130 0.43 -9.89 -0.23
C ASP A 130 0.81 -11.32 0.08
N ARG A 131 -0.16 -12.23 0.05
CA ARG A 131 0.15 -13.66 0.14
C ARG A 131 1.19 -14.05 -0.91
N THR A 132 0.90 -13.77 -2.18
CA THR A 132 1.82 -14.09 -3.28
C THR A 132 3.15 -13.38 -3.15
N LEU A 133 3.13 -12.09 -2.79
CA LEU A 133 4.35 -11.30 -2.68
C LEU A 133 5.28 -11.78 -1.56
N VAL A 134 4.72 -12.15 -0.41
CA VAL A 134 5.48 -12.66 0.75
C VAL A 134 5.97 -14.08 0.50
N GLU A 135 5.12 -14.99 0.00
CA GLU A 135 5.49 -16.37 -0.33
C GLU A 135 6.67 -16.46 -1.33
N HIS A 136 6.77 -15.47 -2.25
CA HIS A 136 7.85 -15.45 -3.26
C HIS A 136 8.99 -14.48 -2.90
N GLY A 137 9.01 -13.93 -1.69
CA GLY A 137 10.08 -13.02 -1.24
C GLY A 137 10.24 -11.76 -2.10
N LEU A 138 9.13 -11.23 -2.63
CA LEU A 138 9.15 -10.12 -3.57
C LEU A 138 9.13 -8.74 -2.90
N VAL A 139 8.71 -8.66 -1.62
CA VAL A 139 8.69 -7.40 -0.86
C VAL A 139 10.06 -7.18 -0.23
N ASP A 140 10.66 -6.01 -0.50
CA ASP A 140 11.97 -5.63 0.04
C ASP A 140 11.84 -4.82 1.34
N GLU A 141 10.79 -4.02 1.48
CA GLU A 141 10.53 -3.22 2.68
C GLU A 141 9.04 -3.21 3.00
N PHE A 142 8.71 -3.27 4.30
CA PHE A 142 7.35 -3.10 4.83
C PHE A 142 7.34 -1.85 5.70
N HIS A 143 6.49 -0.87 5.37
CA HIS A 143 6.26 0.36 6.12
C HIS A 143 4.88 0.30 6.77
N PHE A 144 4.81 -0.14 8.02
CA PHE A 144 3.57 -0.20 8.78
C PHE A 144 3.40 1.06 9.61
N TRP A 145 2.36 1.83 9.29
CA TRP A 145 2.03 3.07 9.99
C TRP A 145 1.02 2.75 11.09
N TYR A 146 1.50 2.58 12.30
CA TYR A 146 0.63 2.33 13.46
C TYR A 146 0.03 3.62 13.96
N PHE A 147 -1.30 3.72 13.82
CA PHE A 147 -2.08 4.84 14.31
C PHE A 147 -2.51 4.61 15.76
N PRO A 148 -2.48 5.63 16.64
CA PRO A 148 -2.86 5.49 18.03
C PRO A 148 -4.40 5.47 18.20
N VAL A 149 -5.07 4.53 17.55
CA VAL A 149 -6.53 4.35 17.55
C VAL A 149 -6.89 2.87 17.64
N ILE A 150 -7.94 2.57 18.40
CA ILE A 150 -8.58 1.25 18.45
C ILE A 150 -9.88 1.35 17.65
N VAL A 151 -9.99 0.57 16.58
CA VAL A 151 -11.15 0.56 15.68
C VAL A 151 -12.20 -0.43 16.11
N GLY A 152 -11.79 -1.59 16.62
CA GLY A 152 -12.66 -2.60 17.23
C GLY A 152 -13.32 -3.57 16.25
N ALA A 153 -13.41 -3.25 14.96
CA ALA A 153 -13.97 -4.15 13.94
C ALA A 153 -13.45 -3.78 12.54
N GLY A 154 -13.18 -4.77 11.72
CA GLY A 154 -12.69 -4.59 10.36
C GLY A 154 -11.76 -5.71 9.94
N LYS A 155 -11.09 -5.55 8.82
CA LYS A 155 -10.11 -6.48 8.30
C LYS A 155 -8.77 -6.27 8.99
N HIS A 156 -8.16 -7.36 9.47
CA HIS A 156 -6.84 -7.31 10.09
C HIS A 156 -5.70 -7.40 9.07
N LEU A 157 -4.55 -6.87 9.48
CA LEU A 157 -3.29 -6.98 8.73
C LEU A 157 -2.97 -8.47 8.50
N PHE A 158 -2.74 -8.84 7.24
CA PHE A 158 -2.49 -10.23 6.80
C PHE A 158 -3.59 -11.25 7.14
N GLU A 159 -4.81 -10.81 7.43
CA GLU A 159 -5.93 -11.73 7.70
C GLU A 159 -6.15 -12.71 6.54
N GLY A 160 -6.15 -14.01 6.86
CA GLY A 160 -6.37 -15.07 5.87
C GLY A 160 -5.26 -15.22 4.83
N ALA A 161 -4.11 -14.58 5.01
CA ALA A 161 -3.00 -14.68 4.06
C ALA A 161 -2.47 -16.12 3.89
N GLY A 162 -2.37 -16.88 4.99
CA GLY A 162 -2.09 -18.32 4.95
C GLY A 162 -0.68 -18.69 4.45
N PHE A 163 0.28 -17.76 4.49
CA PHE A 163 1.68 -18.05 4.20
C PHE A 163 2.42 -18.58 5.44
N ASP A 164 3.58 -19.18 5.23
CA ASP A 164 4.44 -19.67 6.31
C ASP A 164 5.03 -18.52 7.14
N THR A 165 5.50 -18.84 8.35
CA THR A 165 6.13 -17.86 9.23
C THR A 165 7.27 -17.13 8.52
N THR A 166 7.13 -15.82 8.37
CA THR A 166 8.14 -14.95 7.77
C THR A 166 8.79 -14.09 8.84
N HIS A 167 10.11 -14.17 8.94
CA HIS A 167 10.89 -13.40 9.90
C HIS A 167 11.35 -12.08 9.29
N LEU A 168 11.13 -11.00 10.03
CA LEU A 168 11.51 -9.65 9.62
C LEU A 168 12.51 -9.06 10.63
N GLU A 169 13.30 -8.11 10.16
CA GLU A 169 14.20 -7.27 10.96
C GLU A 169 13.67 -5.84 10.96
N LEU A 170 13.62 -5.19 12.12
CA LEU A 170 13.28 -3.77 12.23
C LEU A 170 14.48 -2.95 11.74
N ALA A 171 14.33 -2.31 10.58
CA ALA A 171 15.36 -1.49 9.96
C ALA A 171 15.29 -0.02 10.40
N ASP A 172 14.08 0.52 10.62
CA ASP A 172 13.87 1.90 11.07
C ASP A 172 12.56 2.03 11.86
N LEU A 173 12.49 3.06 12.71
CA LEU A 173 11.31 3.43 13.49
C LEU A 173 11.19 4.94 13.54
N GLN A 174 10.12 5.48 12.98
CA GLN A 174 9.84 6.91 13.00
C GLN A 174 8.57 7.22 13.79
N ARG A 175 8.63 8.23 14.67
CA ARG A 175 7.50 8.72 15.42
C ARG A 175 7.12 10.11 14.94
N PHE A 176 5.84 10.33 14.65
CA PHE A 176 5.28 11.62 14.26
C PHE A 176 4.72 12.38 15.47
N GLY A 177 4.56 13.69 15.32
CA GLY A 177 3.95 14.54 16.33
C GLY A 177 2.52 14.14 16.68
N SER A 178 1.76 13.65 15.71
CA SER A 178 0.39 13.11 15.88
C SER A 178 0.30 11.83 16.69
N GLY A 179 1.43 11.17 16.97
CA GLY A 179 1.48 9.88 17.66
C GLY A 179 1.51 8.66 16.72
N ILE A 180 1.46 8.85 15.41
CA ILE A 180 1.71 7.76 14.46
C ILE A 180 3.14 7.26 14.64
N ALA A 181 3.33 5.95 14.61
CA ALA A 181 4.63 5.30 14.57
C ALA A 181 4.77 4.49 13.28
N VAL A 182 5.75 4.83 12.44
CA VAL A 182 6.05 4.05 11.24
C VAL A 182 7.18 3.09 11.54
N HIS A 183 6.88 1.81 11.46
CA HIS A 183 7.86 0.74 11.58
C HIS A 183 8.27 0.30 10.18
N VAL A 184 9.57 0.33 9.90
CA VAL A 184 10.14 -0.16 8.65
C VAL A 184 10.81 -1.50 8.92
N TYR A 185 10.29 -2.54 8.28
CA TYR A 185 10.87 -3.88 8.37
C TYR A 185 11.43 -4.34 7.03
N VAL A 186 12.46 -5.17 7.08
CA VAL A 186 13.04 -5.88 5.93
C VAL A 186 13.02 -7.38 6.18
N PRO A 187 12.88 -8.22 5.15
CA PRO A 187 13.02 -9.67 5.28
C PRO A 187 14.42 -10.05 5.82
N LYS A 188 14.47 -11.08 6.71
CA LYS A 188 15.74 -11.65 7.21
C LYS A 188 16.31 -12.64 6.22
#